data_457abbd1ec30c6b36161ffea990ee9d9
#
_entry.id   457abbd1ec30c6b36161ffea990ee9d9
#
_cell.length_a   1.000
_cell.length_b   1.000
_cell.length_c   1.000
_cell.angle_alpha   90.00
_cell.angle_beta   90.00
_cell.angle_gamma   90.00
#
_symmetry.space_group_name_H-M   'P 1'
#
loop_
_entity.id
_entity.type
_entity.pdbx_description
1 polymer ?
#
loop_
_entity_poly.entity_id
_entity_poly.type
_entity_poly.pdbx_seq_one_letter_code
_entity_poly.pdbx_strand_id
1 'polypeptide(L)'
;MHKDFLKKRLNQENEHFKTNKQDSSALSSLVVIEINLTELCNRKCVFCPRVDPKIFPNRNLHMSLELSKKIASNLKKINYKGRLSFSGFGEPFLAKNFFEHLKIYRSFLEKNNLETNTNGDKLTPELIQ
;
A
#
# COMPACT_ATOMS: atom_id res chain seq x y z
N MET A 1 -23.78 5.87 -2.04
CA MET A 1 -22.58 5.55 -1.23
C MET A 1 -21.31 5.29 -2.04
N HIS A 2 -21.30 4.43 -3.06
CA HIS A 2 -20.08 4.14 -3.86
C HIS A 2 -19.58 5.33 -4.71
N LYS A 3 -20.46 6.12 -5.30
CA LYS A 3 -20.11 7.30 -6.13
C LYS A 3 -19.42 8.41 -5.32
N ASP A 4 -19.80 8.62 -4.06
CA ASP A 4 -19.22 9.65 -3.22
C ASP A 4 -17.79 9.30 -2.77
N PHE A 5 -17.52 8.03 -2.52
CA PHE A 5 -16.19 7.54 -2.20
C PHE A 5 -15.20 7.76 -3.37
N LEU A 6 -15.59 7.36 -4.59
CA LEU A 6 -14.77 7.55 -5.79
C LEU A 6 -14.51 9.04 -6.07
N LYS A 7 -15.54 9.87 -5.94
CA LYS A 7 -15.43 11.32 -6.12
C LYS A 7 -14.48 11.95 -5.09
N LYS A 8 -14.58 11.55 -3.83
CA LYS A 8 -13.66 11.99 -2.77
C LYS A 8 -12.21 11.58 -3.06
N ARG A 9 -11.99 10.35 -3.52
CA ARG A 9 -10.66 9.84 -3.88
C ARG A 9 -10.06 10.60 -5.07
N LEU A 10 -10.82 10.79 -6.14
CA LEU A 10 -10.40 11.58 -7.30
C LEU A 10 -10.06 13.02 -6.95
N ASN A 11 -10.85 13.65 -6.06
CA ASN A 11 -10.56 15.01 -5.62
C ASN A 11 -9.26 15.08 -4.81
N GLN A 12 -8.99 14.11 -3.94
CA GLN A 12 -7.74 14.04 -3.19
C GLN A 12 -6.52 13.87 -4.11
N GLU A 13 -6.62 13.05 -5.14
CA GLU A 13 -5.56 12.87 -6.14
C GLU A 13 -5.34 14.15 -6.95
N ASN A 14 -6.41 14.80 -7.39
CA ASN A 14 -6.35 16.06 -8.13
C ASN A 14 -5.73 17.19 -7.29
N GLU A 15 -6.08 17.31 -6.02
CA GLU A 15 -5.46 18.29 -5.12
C GLU A 15 -3.97 18.00 -4.91
N HIS A 16 -3.59 16.73 -4.79
CA HIS A 16 -2.18 16.35 -4.69
C HIS A 16 -1.40 16.73 -5.95
N PHE A 17 -1.95 16.53 -7.14
CA PHE A 17 -1.34 16.97 -8.41
C PHE A 17 -1.22 18.48 -8.49
N LYS A 18 -2.22 19.24 -8.04
CA LYS A 18 -2.18 20.72 -8.06
C LYS A 18 -1.11 21.27 -7.14
N THR A 19 -1.00 20.73 -5.92
CA THR A 19 -0.03 21.22 -4.92
C THR A 19 1.41 20.90 -5.32
N ASN A 20 1.65 19.84 -6.08
CA ASN A 20 3.00 19.43 -6.49
C ASN A 20 3.49 20.06 -7.81
N LYS A 21 2.64 20.81 -8.52
CA LYS A 21 3.05 21.52 -9.76
C LYS A 21 4.16 22.56 -9.56
N GLN A 22 4.41 23.00 -8.34
CA GLN A 22 5.46 23.98 -8.03
C GLN A 22 6.85 23.37 -7.83
N ASP A 23 6.91 22.04 -7.61
CA ASP A 23 8.16 21.30 -7.47
C ASP A 23 8.43 20.54 -8.78
N SER A 24 9.45 20.96 -9.53
CA SER A 24 9.82 20.37 -10.83
C SER A 24 10.52 19.01 -10.73
N SER A 25 10.66 18.44 -9.52
CA SER A 25 11.26 17.11 -9.37
C SER A 25 10.30 16.02 -9.85
N ALA A 26 10.83 15.01 -10.56
CA ALA A 26 10.05 13.85 -11.00
C ALA A 26 9.36 13.13 -9.83
N LEU A 27 9.90 13.28 -8.60
CA LEU A 27 9.38 12.65 -7.38
C LEU A 27 8.15 13.38 -6.83
N SER A 28 7.96 14.66 -7.15
CA SER A 28 6.79 15.43 -6.69
C SER A 28 5.49 14.97 -7.32
N SER A 29 5.54 14.31 -8.47
CA SER A 29 4.38 13.74 -9.16
C SER A 29 3.98 12.33 -8.71
N LEU A 30 4.73 11.71 -7.79
CA LEU A 30 4.38 10.41 -7.22
C LEU A 30 3.17 10.54 -6.28
N VAL A 31 2.00 10.15 -6.76
CA VAL A 31 0.74 10.23 -6.00
C VAL A 31 0.56 9.01 -5.09
N VAL A 32 0.94 7.85 -5.59
CA VAL A 32 0.75 6.56 -4.88
C VAL A 32 2.01 5.73 -5.00
N ILE A 33 2.40 5.13 -3.90
CA ILE A 33 3.39 4.05 -3.88
C ILE A 33 2.70 2.79 -3.38
N GLU A 34 2.75 1.76 -4.19
CA GLU A 34 2.21 0.44 -3.85
C GLU A 34 3.32 -0.43 -3.25
N ILE A 35 3.01 -1.06 -2.10
CA ILE A 35 3.96 -1.89 -1.36
C ILE A 35 3.36 -3.28 -1.18
N ASN A 36 3.97 -4.26 -1.82
CA ASN A 36 3.59 -5.66 -1.69
C ASN A 36 4.42 -6.32 -0.58
N LEU A 37 3.82 -6.53 0.58
CA LEU A 37 4.50 -7.05 1.77
C LEU A 37 4.72 -8.58 1.72
N THR A 38 3.98 -9.30 0.89
CA THR A 38 4.06 -10.75 0.79
C THR A 38 3.63 -11.26 -0.58
N GLU A 39 4.20 -12.38 -0.98
CA GLU A 39 3.72 -13.11 -2.16
C GLU A 39 2.60 -14.12 -1.84
N LEU A 40 2.20 -14.25 -0.57
CA LEU A 40 1.10 -15.15 -0.20
C LEU A 40 -0.26 -14.51 -0.47
N CYS A 41 -1.18 -15.29 -1.02
CA CYS A 41 -2.60 -14.98 -1.08
C CYS A 41 -3.41 -16.26 -0.89
N ASN A 42 -4.49 -16.18 -0.14
CA ASN A 42 -5.41 -17.30 0.11
C ASN A 42 -6.54 -17.40 -0.92
N ARG A 43 -6.56 -16.51 -1.95
CA ARG A 43 -7.53 -16.54 -3.04
C ARG A 43 -6.87 -16.71 -4.41
N LYS A 44 -7.64 -17.25 -5.36
CA LYS A 44 -7.29 -17.38 -6.79
C LYS A 44 -8.36 -16.66 -7.62
N CYS A 45 -8.35 -15.34 -7.59
CA CYS A 45 -9.31 -14.54 -8.33
C CYS A 45 -9.08 -14.69 -9.83
N VAL A 46 -10.14 -14.84 -10.61
CA VAL A 46 -10.09 -15.10 -12.06
C VAL A 46 -9.38 -14.01 -12.87
N PHE A 47 -9.34 -12.79 -12.36
CA PHE A 47 -8.67 -11.63 -12.99
C PHE A 47 -7.23 -11.43 -12.49
N CYS A 48 -6.75 -12.24 -11.56
CA CYS A 48 -5.41 -12.12 -10.97
C CYS A 48 -4.46 -13.12 -11.62
N PRO A 49 -3.20 -12.77 -11.92
CA PRO A 49 -2.23 -13.71 -12.48
C PRO A 49 -1.96 -14.93 -11.57
N ARG A 50 -2.34 -14.86 -10.29
CA ARG A 50 -2.26 -15.99 -9.34
C ARG A 50 -3.24 -17.13 -9.62
N VAL A 51 -4.20 -16.94 -10.54
CA VAL A 51 -5.10 -18.02 -11.00
C VAL A 51 -4.28 -19.16 -11.60
N ASP A 52 -3.19 -18.84 -12.28
CA ASP A 52 -2.25 -19.82 -12.82
C ASP A 52 -0.95 -19.84 -12.00
N PRO A 53 -0.70 -20.90 -11.20
CA PRO A 53 0.50 -21.01 -10.39
C PRO A 53 1.79 -21.19 -11.20
N LYS A 54 1.71 -21.50 -12.50
CA LYS A 54 2.88 -21.55 -13.39
C LYS A 54 3.34 -20.15 -13.75
N ILE A 55 2.43 -19.19 -13.85
CA ILE A 55 2.73 -17.79 -14.16
C ILE A 55 3.13 -17.05 -12.89
N PHE A 56 2.34 -17.21 -11.82
CA PHE A 56 2.58 -16.51 -10.56
C PHE A 56 2.39 -17.46 -9.36
N PRO A 57 3.44 -18.17 -8.96
CA PRO A 57 3.38 -19.12 -7.85
C PRO A 57 3.11 -18.44 -6.51
N ASN A 58 2.38 -19.12 -5.65
CA ASN A 58 2.07 -18.64 -4.28
C ASN A 58 3.23 -18.98 -3.35
N ARG A 59 4.24 -18.12 -3.29
CA ARG A 59 5.47 -18.32 -2.49
C ARG A 59 5.34 -17.73 -1.10
N ASN A 60 5.90 -18.42 -0.10
CA ASN A 60 5.97 -17.92 1.28
C ASN A 60 7.14 -16.93 1.45
N LEU A 61 7.05 -15.82 0.70
CA LEU A 61 8.04 -14.74 0.74
C LEU A 61 7.40 -13.49 1.34
N HIS A 62 8.16 -12.83 2.20
CA HIS A 62 7.72 -11.64 2.93
C HIS A 62 8.81 -10.57 2.91
N MET A 63 8.39 -9.32 2.89
CA MET A 63 9.29 -8.18 3.06
C MET A 63 9.85 -8.18 4.49
N SER A 64 11.13 -7.84 4.66
CA SER A 64 11.72 -7.68 5.99
C SER A 64 11.38 -6.33 6.60
N LEU A 65 11.40 -6.25 7.94
CA LEU A 65 11.18 -4.98 8.65
C LEU A 65 12.30 -3.98 8.38
N GLU A 66 13.54 -4.44 8.16
CA GLU A 66 14.68 -3.60 7.78
C GLU A 66 14.45 -2.92 6.44
N LEU A 67 13.94 -3.67 5.46
CA LEU A 67 13.61 -3.10 4.14
C LEU A 67 12.50 -2.04 4.27
N SER A 68 11.46 -2.30 5.06
CA SER A 68 10.41 -1.31 5.33
C SER A 68 10.96 -0.05 5.99
N LYS A 69 11.84 -0.17 6.98
CA LYS A 69 12.53 0.98 7.61
C LYS A 69 13.34 1.78 6.59
N LYS A 70 14.09 1.10 5.73
CA LYS A 70 14.87 1.74 4.67
C LYS A 70 14.00 2.50 3.70
N ILE A 71 12.90 1.89 3.23
CA ILE A 71 11.94 2.54 2.32
C ILE A 71 11.31 3.75 3.00
N ALA A 72 10.74 3.59 4.20
CA ALA A 72 10.08 4.65 4.95
C ALA A 72 11.01 5.83 5.24
N SER A 73 12.27 5.56 5.64
CA SER A 73 13.29 6.58 5.86
C SER A 73 13.61 7.36 4.59
N ASN A 74 13.75 6.67 3.45
CA ASN A 74 14.03 7.33 2.18
C ASN A 74 12.84 8.19 1.70
N LEU A 75 11.62 7.70 1.88
CA LEU A 75 10.40 8.47 1.57
C LEU A 75 10.30 9.74 2.43
N LYS A 76 10.68 9.66 3.71
CA LYS A 76 10.78 10.84 4.59
C LYS A 76 11.82 11.82 4.10
N LYS A 77 13.03 11.35 3.70
CA LYS A 77 14.12 12.21 3.19
C LYS A 77 13.71 13.02 1.96
N ILE A 78 12.96 12.42 1.04
CA ILE A 78 12.46 13.10 -0.17
C ILE A 78 11.16 13.88 0.08
N ASN A 79 10.72 13.98 1.34
CA ASN A 79 9.49 14.68 1.75
C ASN A 79 8.25 14.18 0.99
N TYR A 80 8.15 12.87 0.78
CA TYR A 80 7.04 12.26 0.06
C TYR A 80 5.68 12.63 0.68
N LYS A 81 4.75 13.11 -0.12
CA LYS A 81 3.42 13.59 0.30
C LYS A 81 2.26 12.72 -0.16
N GLY A 82 2.54 11.78 -1.06
CA GLY A 82 1.51 10.88 -1.58
C GLY A 82 1.05 9.84 -0.56
N ARG A 83 0.15 8.98 -0.98
CA ARG A 83 -0.34 7.87 -0.17
C ARG A 83 0.49 6.60 -0.38
N LEU A 84 0.51 5.74 0.64
CA LEU A 84 1.06 4.40 0.57
C LEU A 84 -0.08 3.40 0.55
N SER A 85 -0.08 2.52 -0.42
CA SER A 85 -1.05 1.43 -0.56
C SER A 85 -0.36 0.10 -0.30
N PHE A 86 -0.75 -0.57 0.79
CA PHE A 86 -0.31 -1.94 1.07
C PHE A 86 -1.20 -2.88 0.27
N SER A 87 -0.75 -3.20 -0.92
CA SER A 87 -1.50 -3.95 -1.92
C SER A 87 -0.56 -4.70 -2.85
N GLY A 88 -1.08 -5.26 -3.90
CA GLY A 88 -0.34 -6.01 -4.90
C GLY A 88 -0.97 -7.37 -5.15
N PHE A 89 -0.16 -8.33 -5.54
CA PHE A 89 -0.65 -9.68 -5.81
C PHE A 89 -0.73 -10.58 -4.56
N GLY A 90 -0.17 -10.17 -3.43
CA GLY A 90 -0.32 -10.82 -2.14
C GLY A 90 -1.54 -10.31 -1.35
N GLU A 91 -1.97 -11.09 -0.37
CA GLU A 91 -2.94 -10.63 0.63
C GLU A 91 -2.18 -9.98 1.79
N PRO A 92 -2.33 -8.66 2.03
CA PRO A 92 -1.53 -7.96 3.04
C PRO A 92 -1.61 -8.55 4.44
N PHE A 93 -2.79 -9.03 4.87
CA PHE A 93 -2.99 -9.64 6.19
C PHE A 93 -2.36 -11.03 6.34
N LEU A 94 -1.79 -11.61 5.28
CA LEU A 94 -0.95 -12.80 5.34
C LEU A 94 0.55 -12.47 5.46
N ALA A 95 0.92 -11.19 5.36
CA ALA A 95 2.30 -10.78 5.55
C ALA A 95 2.73 -11.00 7.01
N LYS A 96 3.93 -11.55 7.21
CA LYS A 96 4.54 -11.59 8.54
C LYS A 96 4.69 -10.17 9.07
N ASN A 97 4.32 -9.98 10.33
CA ASN A 97 4.49 -8.69 11.03
C ASN A 97 3.78 -7.52 10.31
N PHE A 98 2.59 -7.75 9.72
CA PHE A 98 1.85 -6.73 8.99
C PHE A 98 1.71 -5.41 9.77
N PHE A 99 1.30 -5.49 11.04
CA PHE A 99 1.11 -4.30 11.88
C PHE A 99 2.42 -3.59 12.23
N GLU A 100 3.51 -4.33 12.40
CA GLU A 100 4.84 -3.76 12.61
C GLU A 100 5.31 -2.98 11.37
N HIS A 101 5.03 -3.48 10.17
CA HIS A 101 5.26 -2.71 8.94
C HIS A 101 4.47 -1.39 8.96
N LEU A 102 3.16 -1.44 9.27
CA LEU A 102 2.35 -0.22 9.36
C LEU A 102 2.89 0.77 10.40
N LYS A 103 3.28 0.30 11.58
CA LYS A 103 3.89 1.14 12.63
C LYS A 103 5.18 1.81 12.15
N ILE A 104 6.03 1.08 11.43
CA ILE A 104 7.26 1.64 10.85
C ILE A 104 6.91 2.77 9.87
N TYR A 105 6.04 2.52 8.89
CA TYR A 105 5.67 3.56 7.93
C TYR A 105 5.02 4.76 8.61
N ARG A 106 4.13 4.54 9.58
CA ARG A 106 3.49 5.63 10.34
C ARG A 106 4.50 6.47 11.14
N SER A 107 5.53 5.86 11.73
CA SER A 107 6.54 6.59 12.51
C SER A 107 7.42 7.51 11.65
N PHE A 108 7.63 7.20 10.38
CA PHE A 108 8.37 8.06 9.45
C PHE A 108 7.48 9.03 8.68
N LEU A 109 6.24 8.63 8.38
CA LEU A 109 5.30 9.31 7.49
C LEU A 109 3.98 9.59 8.23
N GLU A 110 4.07 10.44 9.25
CA GLU A 110 2.98 10.70 10.21
C GLU A 110 1.67 11.20 9.55
N LYS A 111 1.80 12.03 8.51
CA LYS A 111 0.68 12.70 7.84
C LYS A 111 0.23 12.02 6.54
N ASN A 112 1.00 11.06 6.04
CA ASN A 112 0.65 10.37 4.80
C ASN A 112 -0.54 9.45 4.99
N ASN A 113 -1.36 9.34 3.96
CA ASN A 113 -2.43 8.35 3.95
C ASN A 113 -1.85 6.96 3.76
N LEU A 114 -2.14 6.05 4.70
CA LEU A 114 -1.82 4.63 4.62
C LEU A 114 -3.12 3.88 4.37
N GLU A 115 -3.17 3.13 3.30
CA GLU A 115 -4.34 2.31 2.94
C GLU A 115 -3.91 0.86 2.68
N THR A 116 -4.85 -0.06 2.79
CA THR A 116 -4.63 -1.45 2.40
C THR A 116 -5.78 -1.95 1.53
N ASN A 117 -5.45 -2.71 0.49
CA ASN A 117 -6.42 -3.45 -0.30
C ASN A 117 -6.35 -4.91 0.13
N THR A 118 -7.42 -5.41 0.69
CA THR A 118 -7.53 -6.77 1.21
C THR A 118 -8.73 -7.50 0.63
N ASN A 119 -8.66 -8.82 0.54
CA ASN A 119 -9.80 -9.66 0.21
C ASN A 119 -10.80 -9.82 1.37
N GLY A 120 -10.46 -9.32 2.56
CA GLY A 120 -11.31 -9.29 3.73
C GLY A 120 -11.37 -10.57 4.56
N ASP A 121 -10.80 -11.68 4.10
CA ASP A 121 -10.93 -12.99 4.77
C ASP A 121 -10.31 -13.04 6.17
N LYS A 122 -9.36 -12.14 6.45
CA LYS A 122 -8.67 -12.03 7.73
C LYS A 122 -9.16 -10.87 8.59
N LEU A 123 -10.13 -10.10 8.10
CA LEU A 123 -10.73 -9.02 8.88
C LEU A 123 -11.68 -9.61 9.93
N THR A 124 -11.37 -9.37 11.19
CA THR A 124 -12.26 -9.67 12.31
C THR A 124 -12.77 -8.37 12.93
N PRO A 125 -13.88 -8.40 13.71
CA PRO A 125 -14.36 -7.21 14.41
C PRO A 125 -13.28 -6.54 15.28
N GLU A 126 -12.39 -7.33 15.89
CA GLU A 126 -11.30 -6.83 16.74
C GLU A 126 -10.21 -6.12 15.95
N LEU A 127 -10.05 -6.44 14.65
CA LEU A 127 -9.08 -5.78 13.77
C LEU A 127 -9.61 -4.47 13.17
N ILE A 128 -10.93 -4.25 13.24
CA ILE A 128 -11.59 -3.08 12.64
C ILE A 128 -11.76 -1.95 13.66
N GLN A 129 -11.69 -2.25 14.96
CA GLN A 129 -11.73 -1.29 16.06
C GLN A 129 -10.38 -0.58 16.25
#